data_1ca9a0ea1e568c40aa1cae58ef718894
#
_entry.id   1ca9a0ea1e568c40aa1cae58ef718894
#
_cell.length_a   1.000
_cell.length_b   1.000
_cell.length_c   1.000
_cell.angle_alpha   90.00
_cell.angle_beta   90.00
_cell.angle_gamma   90.00
#
_symmetry.space_group_name_H-M   'P 1'
#
loop_
_entity.id
_entity.type
_entity.pdbx_description
1 polymer ?
#
loop_
_entity_poly.entity_id
_entity_poly.type
_entity_poly.pdbx_seq_one_letter_code
_entity_poly.pdbx_strand_id
1 'polypeptide(L)'
;NLDNDFYYQYKNAAGEIITSKSTDQVAVDSIKNNVGFVRRPTDRLITAGLYLEDYLTTNKNLKFHLNLLYGSNMSYNIPNSVKYRNALIIEPYIRVDAGFSAQLLSEKSKRRSHSPFRSFENIWASFEVFNLIDRRNIISFQLIKDFAGNIYSLPNRLTPRLVNLKIVGRF
;
A
#
# COMPACT_ATOMS: atom_id res chain seq x y z
N ASN A 1 -9.46 -9.18 -12.62
CA ASN A 1 -9.42 -10.65 -12.55
C ASN A 1 -10.53 -11.18 -11.67
N LEU A 2 -11.28 -12.16 -12.19
CA LEU A 2 -12.40 -12.80 -11.50
C LEU A 2 -12.16 -14.31 -11.49
N ASP A 3 -12.46 -14.95 -10.37
CA ASP A 3 -12.46 -16.41 -10.24
C ASP A 3 -13.89 -16.89 -9.99
N ASN A 4 -14.26 -18.00 -10.64
CA ASN A 4 -15.51 -18.65 -10.35
C ASN A 4 -15.33 -19.49 -9.07
N ASP A 5 -16.07 -19.17 -8.05
CA ASP A 5 -15.89 -19.74 -6.72
C ASP A 5 -17.15 -20.46 -6.23
N PHE A 6 -16.93 -21.46 -5.39
CA PHE A 6 -17.99 -22.25 -4.75
C PHE A 6 -17.53 -22.67 -3.36
N TYR A 7 -18.48 -23.06 -2.50
CA TYR A 7 -18.21 -23.67 -1.20
C TYR A 7 -19.21 -24.80 -0.91
N TYR A 8 -18.78 -25.73 -0.07
CA TYR A 8 -19.64 -26.81 0.40
C TYR A 8 -20.20 -26.47 1.79
N GLN A 9 -21.48 -26.75 1.99
CA GLN A 9 -22.10 -26.85 3.30
C GLN A 9 -22.43 -28.33 3.57
N TYR A 10 -22.06 -28.80 4.74
CA TYR A 10 -22.27 -30.18 5.15
C TYR A 10 -23.51 -30.26 6.00
N LYS A 11 -24.26 -31.35 5.82
CA LYS A 11 -25.46 -31.66 6.60
C LYS A 11 -25.23 -32.90 7.45
N ASN A 12 -25.82 -32.90 8.66
CA ASN A 12 -25.88 -34.07 9.53
C ASN A 12 -27.05 -35.02 9.13
N ALA A 13 -27.22 -36.14 9.83
CA ALA A 13 -28.26 -37.11 9.59
C ALA A 13 -29.70 -36.52 9.77
N ALA A 14 -29.85 -35.46 10.57
CA ALA A 14 -31.10 -34.75 10.75
C ALA A 14 -31.38 -33.72 9.62
N GLY A 15 -30.47 -33.57 8.63
CA GLY A 15 -30.60 -32.63 7.54
C GLY A 15 -30.20 -31.18 7.90
N GLU A 16 -29.67 -30.94 9.10
CA GLU A 16 -29.22 -29.62 9.56
C GLU A 16 -27.84 -29.29 9.02
N ILE A 17 -27.62 -28.03 8.68
CA ILE A 17 -26.27 -27.54 8.27
C ILE A 17 -25.35 -27.55 9.48
N ILE A 18 -24.25 -28.28 9.34
CA ILE A 18 -23.21 -28.38 10.38
C ILE A 18 -22.51 -27.05 10.53
N THR A 19 -22.53 -26.53 11.74
CA THR A 19 -21.81 -25.30 12.15
C THR A 19 -20.93 -25.62 13.36
N SER A 20 -20.08 -24.71 13.76
CA SER A 20 -19.27 -24.86 14.99
C SER A 20 -20.10 -25.01 16.28
N LYS A 21 -21.41 -24.77 16.21
CA LYS A 21 -22.36 -24.88 17.34
C LYS A 21 -23.28 -26.12 17.23
N SER A 22 -23.17 -26.88 16.15
CA SER A 22 -23.99 -28.10 15.95
C SER A 22 -23.59 -29.19 16.93
N THR A 23 -24.55 -29.85 17.53
CA THR A 23 -24.34 -30.94 18.48
C THR A 23 -23.85 -32.19 17.76
N ASP A 24 -24.43 -32.47 16.58
CA ASP A 24 -23.97 -33.55 15.70
C ASP A 24 -23.16 -32.93 14.55
N GLN A 25 -21.87 -33.28 14.51
CA GLN A 25 -20.92 -32.82 13.52
C GLN A 25 -20.55 -33.87 12.47
N VAL A 26 -21.28 -35.00 12.45
CA VAL A 26 -21.04 -36.04 11.45
C VAL A 26 -21.71 -35.66 10.15
N ALA A 27 -20.91 -35.44 9.12
CA ALA A 27 -21.41 -35.09 7.80
C ALA A 27 -21.92 -36.34 7.07
N VAL A 28 -23.20 -36.32 6.69
CA VAL A 28 -23.88 -37.38 5.90
C VAL A 28 -24.11 -36.92 4.47
N ASP A 29 -24.34 -35.64 4.27
CA ASP A 29 -24.60 -35.04 2.96
C ASP A 29 -23.92 -33.68 2.80
N SER A 30 -23.75 -33.22 1.57
CA SER A 30 -23.14 -31.91 1.27
C SER A 30 -23.90 -31.18 0.16
N ILE A 31 -24.03 -29.88 0.34
CA ILE A 31 -24.60 -28.98 -0.67
C ILE A 31 -23.46 -28.12 -1.24
N LYS A 32 -23.32 -28.15 -2.56
CA LYS A 32 -22.45 -27.24 -3.28
C LYS A 32 -23.16 -25.92 -3.54
N ASN A 33 -22.67 -24.84 -2.98
CA ASN A 33 -23.16 -23.49 -3.20
C ASN A 33 -22.24 -22.73 -4.16
N ASN A 34 -22.76 -22.27 -5.27
CA ASN A 34 -22.05 -21.41 -6.20
C ASN A 34 -22.11 -19.97 -5.70
N VAL A 35 -20.94 -19.35 -5.53
CA VAL A 35 -20.82 -17.92 -5.21
C VAL A 35 -20.80 -17.07 -6.48
N GLY A 36 -20.42 -17.68 -7.60
CA GLY A 36 -20.23 -17.01 -8.87
C GLY A 36 -18.83 -16.38 -8.98
N PHE A 37 -18.73 -15.35 -9.80
CA PHE A 37 -17.46 -14.69 -10.03
C PHE A 37 -17.10 -13.76 -8.88
N VAL A 38 -15.99 -14.03 -8.22
CA VAL A 38 -15.42 -13.19 -7.13
C VAL A 38 -14.11 -12.56 -7.59
N ARG A 39 -13.80 -11.39 -7.06
CA ARG A 39 -12.49 -10.75 -7.31
C ARG A 39 -11.40 -11.57 -6.64
N ARG A 40 -10.24 -11.66 -7.31
CA ARG A 40 -9.06 -12.26 -6.68
C ARG A 40 -8.55 -11.41 -5.50
N PRO A 41 -7.92 -12.04 -4.50
CA PRO A 41 -7.24 -11.30 -3.46
C PRO A 41 -6.22 -10.35 -4.08
N THR A 42 -6.11 -9.14 -3.51
CA THR A 42 -5.16 -8.12 -3.98
C THR A 42 -5.37 -7.60 -5.41
N ASP A 43 -6.48 -7.94 -6.04
CA ASP A 43 -6.79 -7.44 -7.38
C ASP A 43 -7.09 -5.93 -7.36
N ARG A 44 -6.30 -5.18 -8.12
CA ARG A 44 -6.52 -3.75 -8.38
C ARG A 44 -6.88 -3.56 -9.84
N LEU A 45 -7.99 -2.86 -10.07
CA LEU A 45 -8.46 -2.61 -11.43
C LEU A 45 -7.55 -1.62 -12.17
N ILE A 46 -7.10 -0.57 -11.47
CA ILE A 46 -6.28 0.50 -12.02
C ILE A 46 -5.15 0.81 -11.06
N THR A 47 -3.95 0.91 -11.61
CA THR A 47 -2.78 1.48 -10.93
C THR A 47 -2.16 2.50 -11.86
N ALA A 48 -1.94 3.72 -11.37
CA ALA A 48 -1.33 4.80 -12.13
C ALA A 48 -0.22 5.45 -11.30
N GLY A 49 0.86 5.84 -11.98
CA GLY A 49 1.95 6.61 -11.40
C GLY A 49 2.35 7.72 -12.35
N LEU A 50 2.60 8.91 -11.80
CA LEU A 50 3.12 10.06 -12.52
C LEU A 50 4.32 10.58 -11.76
N TYR A 51 5.47 10.63 -12.42
CA TYR A 51 6.68 11.25 -11.91
C TYR A 51 7.06 12.43 -12.79
N LEU A 52 7.22 13.58 -12.17
CA LEU A 52 7.65 14.81 -12.81
C LEU A 52 8.92 15.29 -12.11
N GLU A 53 9.96 15.58 -12.88
CA GLU A 53 11.17 16.22 -12.41
C GLU A 53 11.57 17.30 -13.41
N ASP A 54 11.84 18.52 -12.93
CA ASP A 54 12.29 19.59 -13.77
C ASP A 54 13.20 20.57 -13.01
N TYR A 55 14.00 21.30 -13.76
CA TYR A 55 14.79 22.40 -13.25
C TYR A 55 13.95 23.67 -13.18
N LEU A 56 14.19 24.48 -12.16
CA LEU A 56 13.57 25.80 -12.12
C LEU A 56 14.08 26.64 -13.29
N THR A 57 13.13 27.17 -14.09
CA THR A 57 13.44 27.87 -15.34
C THR A 57 14.44 29.02 -15.15
N THR A 58 14.39 29.68 -14.00
CA THR A 58 15.27 30.81 -13.66
C THR A 58 16.63 30.35 -13.11
N ASN A 59 16.73 29.16 -12.54
CA ASN A 59 17.95 28.69 -11.88
C ASN A 59 18.13 27.17 -12.06
N LYS A 60 19.04 26.78 -12.94
CA LYS A 60 19.37 25.39 -13.24
C LYS A 60 20.02 24.63 -12.05
N ASN A 61 20.38 25.32 -10.98
CA ASN A 61 20.90 24.69 -9.77
C ASN A 61 19.78 24.20 -8.84
N LEU A 62 18.53 24.45 -9.21
CA LEU A 62 17.36 24.05 -8.44
C LEU A 62 16.52 23.09 -9.25
N LYS A 63 16.19 21.95 -8.64
CA LYS A 63 15.31 20.94 -9.20
C LYS A 63 14.10 20.77 -8.30
N PHE A 64 12.97 20.55 -8.90
CA PHE A 64 11.74 20.14 -8.24
C PHE A 64 11.33 18.76 -8.76
N HIS A 65 10.82 17.92 -7.90
CA HIS A 65 10.19 16.66 -8.29
C HIS A 65 8.87 16.44 -7.58
N LEU A 66 7.96 15.81 -8.29
CA LEU A 66 6.64 15.42 -7.82
C LEU A 66 6.37 13.98 -8.23
N ASN A 67 5.94 13.16 -7.29
CA ASN A 67 5.55 11.78 -7.53
C ASN A 67 4.12 11.57 -7.07
N LEU A 68 3.25 11.14 -7.98
CA LEU A 68 1.85 10.84 -7.73
C LEU A 68 1.64 9.35 -7.93
N LEU A 69 1.10 8.67 -6.94
CA LEU A 69 0.76 7.27 -7.00
C LEU A 69 -0.72 7.08 -6.69
N TYR A 70 -1.40 6.39 -7.56
CA TYR A 70 -2.79 6.02 -7.41
C TYR A 70 -2.97 4.51 -7.60
N GLY A 71 -3.75 3.88 -6.74
CA GLY A 71 -4.21 2.51 -6.92
C GLY A 71 -5.67 2.40 -6.55
N SER A 72 -6.49 1.84 -7.44
CA SER A 72 -7.90 1.62 -7.13
C SER A 72 -8.08 0.71 -5.90
N ASN A 73 -9.30 0.64 -5.42
CA ASN A 73 -9.67 -0.27 -4.34
C ASN A 73 -9.21 -1.71 -4.61
N MET A 74 -8.93 -2.44 -3.56
CA MET A 74 -8.41 -3.80 -3.60
C MET A 74 -9.33 -4.71 -2.79
N SER A 75 -9.59 -5.91 -3.29
CA SER A 75 -10.37 -6.92 -2.56
C SER A 75 -9.52 -7.56 -1.46
N TYR A 76 -10.17 -7.87 -0.36
CA TYR A 76 -9.56 -8.45 0.82
C TYR A 76 -10.43 -9.61 1.35
N ASN A 77 -9.76 -10.68 1.76
CA ASN A 77 -10.46 -11.87 2.26
C ASN A 77 -10.54 -11.87 3.79
N ILE A 78 -11.69 -12.25 4.31
CA ILE A 78 -11.83 -12.60 5.73
C ILE A 78 -11.27 -14.03 5.90
N PRO A 79 -10.20 -14.24 6.69
CA PRO A 79 -9.68 -15.56 6.95
C PRO A 79 -10.77 -16.51 7.48
N ASN A 80 -10.75 -17.76 7.00
CA ASN A 80 -11.69 -18.81 7.37
C ASN A 80 -13.16 -18.57 6.99
N SER A 81 -13.46 -17.54 6.19
CA SER A 81 -14.80 -17.34 5.65
C SER A 81 -14.88 -17.94 4.24
N VAL A 82 -15.51 -19.10 4.14
CA VAL A 82 -15.71 -19.77 2.85
C VAL A 82 -16.80 -19.06 2.02
N LYS A 83 -17.79 -18.50 2.70
CA LYS A 83 -18.96 -17.84 2.07
C LYS A 83 -18.65 -16.45 1.53
N TYR A 84 -17.78 -15.69 2.22
CA TYR A 84 -17.52 -14.28 1.93
C TYR A 84 -16.07 -14.05 1.49
N ARG A 85 -15.59 -14.88 0.56
CA ARG A 85 -14.25 -14.72 -0.02
C ARG A 85 -14.16 -13.39 -0.76
N ASN A 86 -13.11 -12.65 -0.43
CA ASN A 86 -12.78 -11.38 -1.08
C ASN A 86 -13.91 -10.36 -1.14
N ALA A 87 -14.87 -10.45 -0.19
CA ALA A 87 -16.02 -9.55 -0.12
C ALA A 87 -15.69 -8.18 0.49
N LEU A 88 -14.60 -8.08 1.26
CA LEU A 88 -14.17 -6.81 1.83
C LEU A 88 -13.35 -6.02 0.81
N ILE A 89 -13.45 -4.72 0.90
CA ILE A 89 -12.77 -3.79 0.00
C ILE A 89 -11.88 -2.86 0.84
N ILE A 90 -10.60 -2.81 0.47
CA ILE A 90 -9.66 -1.80 0.97
C ILE A 90 -9.80 -0.54 0.12
N GLU A 91 -9.80 0.61 0.75
CA GLU A 91 -9.89 1.92 0.11
C GLU A 91 -8.79 2.14 -0.94
N PRO A 92 -9.04 3.01 -1.93
CA PRO A 92 -8.03 3.36 -2.93
C PRO A 92 -6.76 3.91 -2.28
N TYR A 93 -5.62 3.50 -2.80
CA TYR A 93 -4.31 4.01 -2.43
C TYR A 93 -4.04 5.33 -3.15
N ILE A 94 -3.69 6.36 -2.41
CA ILE A 94 -3.28 7.65 -2.99
C ILE A 94 -2.07 8.15 -2.20
N ARG A 95 -0.99 8.48 -2.91
CA ARG A 95 0.20 9.06 -2.32
C ARG A 95 0.76 10.15 -3.22
N VAL A 96 1.11 11.26 -2.61
CA VAL A 96 1.79 12.37 -3.24
C VAL A 96 3.10 12.61 -2.50
N ASP A 97 4.21 12.54 -3.23
CA ASP A 97 5.53 12.91 -2.71
C ASP A 97 6.02 14.12 -3.48
N ALA A 98 6.59 15.07 -2.79
CA ALA A 98 7.18 16.25 -3.40
C ALA A 98 8.57 16.50 -2.82
N GLY A 99 9.47 16.97 -3.66
CA GLY A 99 10.80 17.29 -3.22
C GLY A 99 11.43 18.42 -4.01
N PHE A 100 12.40 18.99 -3.37
CA PHE A 100 13.17 20.10 -3.91
C PHE A 100 14.65 19.84 -3.67
N SER A 101 15.47 19.99 -4.72
CA SER A 101 16.91 19.77 -4.65
C SER A 101 17.65 21.01 -5.10
N ALA A 102 18.66 21.38 -4.33
CA ALA A 102 19.52 22.52 -4.63
C ALA A 102 20.98 22.07 -4.79
N GLN A 103 21.61 22.50 -5.86
CA GLN A 103 23.04 22.33 -6.05
C GLN A 103 23.79 23.38 -5.24
N LEU A 104 24.42 22.95 -4.15
CA LEU A 104 25.20 23.82 -3.26
C LEU A 104 26.59 24.08 -3.79
N LEU A 105 27.20 23.08 -4.45
CA LEU A 105 28.52 23.19 -5.06
C LEU A 105 28.48 22.66 -6.49
N SER A 106 29.07 23.41 -7.41
CA SER A 106 29.24 23.04 -8.81
C SER A 106 30.74 23.09 -9.15
N GLU A 107 31.13 22.26 -10.11
CA GLU A 107 32.50 22.23 -10.64
C GLU A 107 33.01 23.64 -11.07
N LYS A 108 32.08 24.47 -11.59
CA LYS A 108 32.37 25.86 -11.97
C LYS A 108 32.66 26.78 -10.80
N SER A 109 32.23 26.40 -9.57
CA SER A 109 32.44 27.21 -8.35
C SER A 109 33.76 26.91 -7.62
N LYS A 110 34.59 26.02 -8.13
CA LYS A 110 35.86 25.53 -7.55
C LYS A 110 36.93 26.61 -7.29
N ARG A 111 36.69 27.86 -7.61
CA ARG A 111 37.74 28.92 -7.56
C ARG A 111 38.10 29.44 -6.16
N ARG A 112 37.49 28.96 -5.08
CA ARG A 112 37.90 29.34 -3.72
C ARG A 112 38.95 28.37 -3.15
N SER A 113 40.19 28.78 -3.18
CA SER A 113 41.41 28.04 -2.78
C SER A 113 41.43 27.54 -1.31
N HIS A 114 40.54 28.04 -0.43
CA HIS A 114 40.53 27.75 1.01
C HIS A 114 39.26 27.10 1.52
N SER A 115 38.47 26.49 0.64
CA SER A 115 37.21 25.82 1.07
C SER A 115 37.50 24.37 1.52
N PRO A 116 36.98 23.92 2.67
CA PRO A 116 37.04 22.51 3.11
C PRO A 116 36.39 21.56 2.12
N PHE A 117 35.54 22.06 1.23
CA PHE A 117 34.83 21.31 0.20
C PHE A 117 35.61 21.19 -1.13
N ARG A 118 36.89 21.49 -1.15
CA ARG A 118 37.72 21.46 -2.37
C ARG A 118 37.78 20.09 -3.05
N SER A 119 37.62 19.01 -2.28
CA SER A 119 37.65 17.63 -2.80
C SER A 119 36.35 17.21 -3.49
N PHE A 120 35.26 17.98 -3.36
CA PHE A 120 33.99 17.64 -3.97
C PHE A 120 33.86 18.33 -5.33
N GLU A 121 33.41 17.56 -6.32
CA GLU A 121 33.03 18.07 -7.65
C GLU A 121 31.66 18.72 -7.63
N ASN A 122 30.71 18.08 -6.99
CA ASN A 122 29.33 18.51 -6.88
C ASN A 122 28.76 18.16 -5.50
N ILE A 123 27.96 19.05 -4.94
CA ILE A 123 27.17 18.79 -3.73
C ILE A 123 25.74 19.22 -4.00
N TRP A 124 24.81 18.28 -3.79
CA TRP A 124 23.37 18.50 -3.84
C TRP A 124 22.76 18.31 -2.47
N ALA A 125 21.89 19.22 -2.07
CA ALA A 125 21.03 19.06 -0.92
C ALA A 125 19.60 18.91 -1.42
N SER A 126 18.89 17.91 -0.91
CA SER A 126 17.49 17.63 -1.27
C SER A 126 16.64 17.64 -0.02
N PHE A 127 15.51 18.29 -0.11
CA PHE A 127 14.46 18.27 0.89
C PHE A 127 13.23 17.58 0.26
N GLU A 128 12.76 16.51 0.88
CA GLU A 128 11.69 15.68 0.34
C GLU A 128 10.60 15.49 1.40
N VAL A 129 9.36 15.56 0.98
CA VAL A 129 8.20 15.26 1.81
C VAL A 129 7.45 14.10 1.16
N PHE A 130 7.50 12.94 1.82
CA PHE A 130 6.73 11.77 1.44
C PHE A 130 5.34 11.84 2.05
N ASN A 131 4.35 11.37 1.29
CA ASN A 131 2.94 11.40 1.66
C ASN A 131 2.47 12.81 2.06
N LEU A 132 2.68 13.77 1.18
CA LEU A 132 2.40 15.21 1.39
C LEU A 132 0.95 15.46 1.87
N ILE A 133 -0.01 14.68 1.38
CA ILE A 133 -1.42 14.78 1.75
C ILE A 133 -1.76 14.10 3.08
N ASP A 134 -0.77 13.45 3.73
CA ASP A 134 -0.91 12.71 5.00
C ASP A 134 -2.03 11.65 4.98
N ARG A 135 -2.27 11.04 3.83
CA ARG A 135 -3.28 9.99 3.72
C ARG A 135 -2.78 8.70 4.38
N ARG A 136 -3.56 8.19 5.33
CA ARG A 136 -3.28 6.94 6.05
C ARG A 136 -3.71 5.74 5.22
N ASN A 137 -2.98 5.47 4.13
CA ASN A 137 -3.27 4.36 3.23
C ASN A 137 -3.24 3.02 3.96
N ILE A 138 -4.30 2.26 3.81
CA ILE A 138 -4.42 0.90 4.35
C ILE A 138 -3.91 -0.08 3.30
N ILE A 139 -3.04 -1.01 3.69
CA ILE A 139 -2.51 -2.06 2.81
C ILE A 139 -3.05 -3.44 3.12
N SER A 140 -3.43 -3.67 4.37
CA SER A 140 -4.01 -4.94 4.83
C SER A 140 -4.76 -4.73 6.14
N PHE A 141 -5.45 -5.77 6.58
CA PHE A 141 -6.05 -5.83 7.91
C PHE A 141 -5.49 -7.03 8.67
N GLN A 142 -5.20 -6.84 9.93
CA GLN A 142 -4.92 -7.93 10.87
C GLN A 142 -6.19 -8.25 11.63
N LEU A 143 -6.61 -9.50 11.61
CA LEU A 143 -7.77 -9.96 12.36
C LEU A 143 -7.31 -10.54 13.70
N ILE A 144 -7.88 -10.02 14.78
CA ILE A 144 -7.61 -10.46 16.14
C ILE A 144 -8.92 -11.02 16.69
N LYS A 145 -8.84 -12.20 17.31
CA LYS A 145 -9.97 -12.84 18.00
C LYS A 145 -9.79 -12.66 19.50
N ASP A 146 -10.82 -12.16 20.19
CA ASP A 146 -10.84 -12.08 21.64
C ASP A 146 -11.19 -13.42 22.31
N PHE A 147 -11.12 -13.48 23.63
CA PHE A 147 -11.49 -14.67 24.42
C PHE A 147 -12.96 -15.06 24.31
N ALA A 148 -13.82 -14.11 23.99
CA ALA A 148 -15.25 -14.33 23.76
C ALA A 148 -15.56 -14.84 22.32
N GLY A 149 -14.54 -14.87 21.44
CA GLY A 149 -14.66 -15.31 20.07
C GLY A 149 -15.01 -14.20 19.08
N ASN A 150 -15.08 -12.94 19.49
CA ASN A 150 -15.33 -11.82 18.58
C ASN A 150 -14.11 -11.51 17.76
N ILE A 151 -14.31 -11.15 16.49
CA ILE A 151 -13.24 -10.83 15.56
C ILE A 151 -13.18 -9.32 15.37
N TYR A 152 -12.00 -8.76 15.64
CA TYR A 152 -11.69 -7.35 15.43
C TYR A 152 -10.74 -7.20 14.24
N SER A 153 -10.99 -6.20 13.42
CA SER A 153 -10.15 -5.88 12.26
C SER A 153 -9.30 -4.65 12.55
N LEU A 154 -7.99 -4.84 12.62
CA LEU A 154 -7.01 -3.75 12.80
C LEU A 154 -6.38 -3.41 11.44
N PRO A 155 -6.52 -2.17 10.97
CA PRO A 155 -5.93 -1.76 9.70
C PRO A 155 -4.42 -1.58 9.85
N ASN A 156 -3.64 -2.26 8.99
CA ASN A 156 -2.24 -1.99 8.79
C ASN A 156 -2.09 -0.81 7.83
N ARG A 157 -1.60 0.29 8.34
CA ARG A 157 -1.44 1.54 7.61
C ARG A 157 0.02 1.75 7.22
N LEU A 158 0.23 2.33 6.05
CA LEU A 158 1.54 2.81 5.65
C LEU A 158 1.95 4.05 6.45
N THR A 159 3.24 4.38 6.36
CA THR A 159 3.86 5.51 7.02
C THR A 159 3.08 6.81 6.82
N PRO A 160 2.91 7.62 7.87
CA PRO A 160 2.36 8.96 7.77
C PRO A 160 3.28 9.85 6.93
N ARG A 161 2.99 11.14 6.89
CA ARG A 161 3.89 12.12 6.29
C ARG A 161 5.29 12.01 6.90
N LEU A 162 6.29 11.92 6.05
CA LEU A 162 7.70 11.86 6.43
C LEU A 162 8.47 12.96 5.72
N VAL A 163 9.27 13.68 6.47
CA VAL A 163 10.22 14.67 5.94
C VAL A 163 11.60 14.04 5.88
N ASN A 164 12.26 14.16 4.74
CA ASN A 164 13.60 13.64 4.49
C ASN A 164 14.52 14.75 4.02
N LEU A 165 15.71 14.81 4.62
CA LEU A 165 16.80 15.67 4.18
C LEU A 165 17.95 14.79 3.70
N LYS A 166 18.39 15.01 2.46
CA LYS A 166 19.44 14.22 1.83
C LYS A 166 20.53 15.14 1.29
N ILE A 167 21.77 14.79 1.57
CA ILE A 167 22.94 15.47 1.01
C ILE A 167 23.74 14.44 0.21
N VAL A 168 24.04 14.77 -1.02
CA VAL A 168 24.81 13.92 -1.94
C VAL A 168 26.01 14.70 -2.41
N GLY A 169 27.22 14.18 -2.12
CA GLY A 169 28.49 14.71 -2.60
C GLY A 169 29.14 13.76 -3.59
N ARG A 170 29.68 14.30 -4.68
CA ARG A 170 30.55 13.59 -5.63
C ARG A 170 31.95 14.20 -5.54
N PHE A 171 32.97 13.34 -5.43
CA PHE A 171 34.39 13.71 -5.42
C PHE A 171 35.09 13.14 -6.65
#